data_7ec9d77bfe4493f7d49a00e9b543dec7
#
_entry.id   7ec9d77bfe4493f7d49a00e9b543dec7
#
_cell.length_a   1.000
_cell.length_b   1.000
_cell.length_c   1.000
_cell.angle_alpha   90.00
_cell.angle_beta   90.00
_cell.angle_gamma   90.00
#
_symmetry.space_group_name_H-M   'P 1'
#
loop_
_entity.id
_entity.type
_entity.pdbx_description
1 polymer ?
#
loop_
_entity_poly.entity_id
_entity_poly.type
_entity_poly.pdbx_seq_one_letter_code
_entity_poly.pdbx_strand_id
1 'polypeptide(L)'
;MIYADRNGNRTEKTTGQDRFLEYIYGHTLTRMMLKPLLGSRLSRLGGKVLDSRVSRLLIPSFVRKNQIDLSIYEKKHYSSYNDFFTRKILVEERPIDGRKEVLISPCDGKVTVCPIQRDGLFLIKQTQYTVRSLLKDEKLAKRYEGGTAYIIRLTVDDYHRYCYVADGVKSAQRKIRGVFHTVNPVANDYAPIYKMNTREYCLVQTEELGTVLQMEVGALMVGRIKNHKKKVSVVHRGEEKGMFEFGGSTVVLLTEPGKVQTDEDLVRNSATGAETLVKMGEKIGEKCQKEPFSGEN
;
A
#
# COMPACT_ATOMS: atom_id res chain seq x y z
N MET A 1 8.83 -2.08 15.96
CA MET A 1 8.94 -1.70 14.52
C MET A 1 9.71 -0.38 14.44
N ILE A 2 10.62 -0.28 13.47
CA ILE A 2 11.45 0.93 13.27
C ILE A 2 10.81 1.74 12.14
N TYR A 3 10.53 3.00 12.40
CA TYR A 3 10.04 3.98 11.42
C TYR A 3 11.12 5.04 11.19
N ALA A 4 11.25 5.53 9.98
CA ALA A 4 12.10 6.65 9.62
C ALA A 4 11.28 7.71 8.89
N ASP A 5 11.61 8.98 9.11
CA ASP A 5 11.14 10.05 8.21
C ASP A 5 12.08 10.19 7.00
N ARG A 6 11.74 11.09 6.07
CA ARG A 6 12.55 11.38 4.86
C ARG A 6 13.89 12.04 5.19
N ASN A 7 14.05 12.61 6.39
CA ASN A 7 15.27 13.24 6.88
C ASN A 7 16.20 12.26 7.60
N GLY A 8 15.77 11.00 7.80
CA GLY A 8 16.54 9.95 8.46
C GLY A 8 16.35 9.89 9.98
N ASN A 9 15.45 10.69 10.57
CA ASN A 9 15.11 10.55 11.98
C ASN A 9 14.37 9.24 12.20
N ARG A 10 14.81 8.47 13.19
CA ARG A 10 14.24 7.14 13.47
C ARG A 10 13.49 7.12 14.78
N THR A 11 12.35 6.42 14.75
CA THR A 11 11.52 6.18 15.94
C THR A 11 11.20 4.70 16.02
N GLU A 12 11.47 4.10 17.17
CA GLU A 12 11.06 2.72 17.44
C GLU A 12 9.73 2.73 18.20
N LYS A 13 8.72 2.05 17.67
CA LYS A 13 7.42 1.88 18.33
C LYS A 13 7.02 0.42 18.31
N THR A 14 6.76 -0.13 19.50
CA THR A 14 6.09 -1.43 19.67
C THR A 14 4.77 -1.18 20.38
N THR A 15 3.68 -1.45 19.68
CA THR A 15 2.34 -1.25 20.23
C THR A 15 1.84 -2.51 20.95
N GLY A 16 0.87 -2.35 21.85
CA GLY A 16 0.17 -3.50 22.44
C GLY A 16 -0.51 -4.39 21.39
N GLN A 17 -0.92 -3.79 20.26
CA GLN A 17 -1.46 -4.50 19.11
C GLN A 17 -0.40 -5.41 18.46
N ASP A 18 0.84 -4.97 18.35
CA ASP A 18 1.93 -5.78 17.78
C ASP A 18 2.18 -7.02 18.63
N ARG A 19 2.27 -6.87 19.97
CA ARG A 19 2.43 -8.00 20.91
C ARG A 19 1.27 -8.98 20.86
N PHE A 20 0.04 -8.47 20.76
CA PHE A 20 -1.16 -9.30 20.63
C PHE A 20 -1.15 -10.10 19.32
N LEU A 21 -0.78 -9.46 18.19
CA LEU A 21 -0.68 -10.14 16.91
C LEU A 21 0.46 -11.15 16.88
N GLU A 22 1.60 -10.85 17.51
CA GLU A 22 2.71 -11.77 17.66
C GLU A 22 2.27 -13.04 18.41
N TYR A 23 1.55 -12.88 19.52
CA TYR A 23 0.97 -14.00 20.25
C TYR A 23 0.01 -14.83 19.39
N ILE A 24 -0.92 -14.18 18.69
CA ILE A 24 -1.94 -14.87 17.87
C ILE A 24 -1.30 -15.60 16.68
N TYR A 25 -0.37 -14.97 15.97
CA TYR A 25 0.25 -15.56 14.79
C TYR A 25 1.41 -16.50 15.13
N GLY A 26 2.07 -16.30 16.28
CA GLY A 26 3.16 -17.13 16.76
C GLY A 26 2.73 -18.55 17.19
N HIS A 27 1.48 -18.72 17.64
CA HIS A 27 1.00 -20.02 18.12
C HIS A 27 0.10 -20.71 17.09
N THR A 28 0.35 -22.01 16.84
CA THR A 28 -0.38 -22.78 15.82
C THR A 28 -1.87 -22.88 16.14
N LEU A 29 -2.24 -23.07 17.41
CA LEU A 29 -3.63 -23.21 17.85
C LEU A 29 -4.42 -21.92 17.62
N THR A 30 -3.87 -20.78 18.00
CA THR A 30 -4.52 -19.47 17.80
C THR A 30 -4.65 -19.11 16.33
N ARG A 31 -3.67 -19.47 15.50
CA ARG A 31 -3.77 -19.34 14.02
C ARG A 31 -4.90 -20.18 13.45
N MET A 32 -5.13 -21.39 13.93
CA MET A 32 -6.26 -22.22 13.50
C MET A 32 -7.60 -21.58 13.89
N MET A 33 -7.71 -20.99 15.08
CA MET A 33 -8.91 -20.28 15.52
C MET A 33 -9.18 -18.98 14.73
N LEU A 34 -8.14 -18.38 14.12
CA LEU A 34 -8.30 -17.21 13.26
C LEU A 34 -8.94 -17.55 11.90
N LYS A 35 -8.78 -18.78 11.38
CA LYS A 35 -9.26 -19.15 10.03
C LYS A 35 -10.72 -18.74 9.72
N PRO A 36 -11.72 -19.00 10.59
CA PRO A 36 -13.08 -18.56 10.33
C PRO A 36 -13.23 -17.02 10.30
N LEU A 37 -12.40 -16.30 11.08
CA LEU A 37 -12.41 -14.83 11.14
C LEU A 37 -11.83 -14.19 9.88
N LEU A 38 -10.96 -14.90 9.15
CA LEU A 38 -10.35 -14.44 7.90
C LEU A 38 -11.29 -14.54 6.71
N GLY A 39 -12.49 -15.10 6.90
CA GLY A 39 -13.47 -15.31 5.86
C GLY A 39 -14.17 -14.02 5.40
N SER A 40 -14.50 -13.97 4.09
CA SER A 40 -15.17 -12.83 3.47
C SER A 40 -16.59 -12.55 4.02
N ARG A 41 -17.25 -13.54 4.65
CA ARG A 41 -18.59 -13.38 5.23
C ARG A 41 -18.55 -12.49 6.49
N LEU A 42 -17.62 -12.77 7.39
CA LEU A 42 -17.47 -12.01 8.62
C LEU A 42 -16.97 -10.57 8.34
N SER A 43 -16.05 -10.44 7.41
CA SER A 43 -15.59 -9.13 6.94
C SER A 43 -16.75 -8.28 6.39
N ARG A 44 -17.68 -8.89 5.62
CA ARG A 44 -18.88 -8.19 5.12
C ARG A 44 -19.84 -7.78 6.22
N LEU A 45 -20.02 -8.63 7.23
CA LEU A 45 -20.86 -8.30 8.38
C LEU A 45 -20.27 -7.13 9.18
N GLY A 46 -18.97 -7.17 9.48
CA GLY A 46 -18.28 -6.08 10.14
C GLY A 46 -18.39 -4.76 9.33
N GLY A 47 -18.24 -4.81 8.00
CA GLY A 47 -18.43 -3.66 7.14
C GLY A 47 -19.84 -3.06 7.26
N LYS A 48 -20.91 -3.88 7.29
CA LYS A 48 -22.29 -3.40 7.47
C LYS A 48 -22.49 -2.71 8.82
N VAL A 49 -21.88 -3.23 9.88
CA VAL A 49 -21.95 -2.59 11.21
C VAL A 49 -21.28 -1.22 11.17
N LEU A 50 -20.11 -1.11 10.52
CA LEU A 50 -19.38 0.14 10.41
C LEU A 50 -19.99 1.15 9.41
N ASP A 51 -20.85 0.68 8.51
CA ASP A 51 -21.68 1.52 7.64
C ASP A 51 -22.92 2.07 8.37
N SER A 52 -23.27 1.52 9.54
CA SER A 52 -24.43 1.94 10.30
C SER A 52 -24.23 3.32 10.94
N ARG A 53 -25.34 4.06 11.14
CA ARG A 53 -25.31 5.37 11.82
C ARG A 53 -24.84 5.29 13.26
N VAL A 54 -25.06 4.15 13.94
CA VAL A 54 -24.62 3.94 15.32
C VAL A 54 -23.11 3.92 15.44
N SER A 55 -22.41 3.41 14.41
CA SER A 55 -20.95 3.33 14.39
C SER A 55 -20.23 4.69 14.51
N ARG A 56 -20.92 5.81 14.20
CA ARG A 56 -20.39 7.17 14.38
C ARG A 56 -19.98 7.48 15.82
N LEU A 57 -20.58 6.80 16.81
CA LEU A 57 -20.24 6.97 18.22
C LEU A 57 -18.79 6.56 18.54
N LEU A 58 -18.18 5.74 17.68
CA LEU A 58 -16.78 5.30 17.82
C LEU A 58 -15.79 6.39 17.38
N ILE A 59 -16.22 7.37 16.55
CA ILE A 59 -15.33 8.36 15.92
C ILE A 59 -14.59 9.22 16.95
N PRO A 60 -15.24 9.86 17.96
CA PRO A 60 -14.54 10.76 18.87
C PRO A 60 -13.44 10.06 19.67
N SER A 61 -13.71 8.83 20.12
CA SER A 61 -12.72 8.02 20.83
C SER A 61 -11.53 7.65 19.93
N PHE A 62 -11.82 7.28 18.69
CA PHE A 62 -10.81 6.92 17.70
C PHE A 62 -9.91 8.12 17.32
N VAL A 63 -10.50 9.27 17.04
CA VAL A 63 -9.80 10.53 16.73
C VAL A 63 -8.85 10.91 17.88
N ARG A 64 -9.35 10.89 19.13
CA ARG A 64 -8.54 11.21 20.29
C ARG A 64 -7.40 10.25 20.50
N LYS A 65 -7.67 8.92 20.40
CA LYS A 65 -6.67 7.88 20.61
C LYS A 65 -5.54 7.93 19.59
N ASN A 66 -5.86 8.24 18.33
CA ASN A 66 -4.90 8.26 17.24
C ASN A 66 -4.41 9.69 16.90
N GLN A 67 -4.82 10.71 17.67
CA GLN A 67 -4.40 12.11 17.50
C GLN A 67 -4.64 12.63 16.08
N ILE A 68 -5.80 12.26 15.48
CA ILE A 68 -6.12 12.66 14.11
C ILE A 68 -6.55 14.12 14.08
N ASP A 69 -5.84 14.95 13.33
CA ASP A 69 -6.23 16.33 13.05
C ASP A 69 -7.34 16.33 11.99
N LEU A 70 -8.55 16.72 12.41
CA LEU A 70 -9.69 16.83 11.51
C LEU A 70 -9.71 18.13 10.70
N SER A 71 -8.85 19.10 10.99
CA SER A 71 -8.82 20.39 10.29
C SER A 71 -8.42 20.23 8.82
N ILE A 72 -7.59 19.25 8.52
CA ILE A 72 -7.04 18.95 7.17
C ILE A 72 -8.00 18.18 6.25
N TYR A 73 -9.24 17.90 6.69
CA TYR A 73 -10.22 17.15 5.90
C TYR A 73 -11.40 18.03 5.49
N GLU A 74 -11.94 17.77 4.26
CA GLU A 74 -13.05 18.53 3.69
C GLU A 74 -14.31 18.49 4.57
N LYS A 75 -14.65 17.31 5.10
CA LYS A 75 -15.88 17.04 5.84
C LYS A 75 -15.63 17.02 7.34
N LYS A 76 -16.44 17.74 8.10
CA LYS A 76 -16.34 17.81 9.57
C LYS A 76 -17.34 16.88 10.28
N HIS A 77 -18.41 16.45 9.60
CA HIS A 77 -19.45 15.57 10.13
C HIS A 77 -19.58 14.32 9.29
N TYR A 78 -19.61 13.16 9.94
CA TYR A 78 -19.64 11.86 9.30
C TYR A 78 -20.91 11.08 9.71
N SER A 79 -21.53 10.39 8.75
CA SER A 79 -22.75 9.63 8.95
C SER A 79 -22.52 8.25 9.57
N SER A 80 -21.31 7.71 9.42
CA SER A 80 -20.89 6.40 9.94
C SER A 80 -19.38 6.37 10.17
N TYR A 81 -18.89 5.34 10.83
CA TYR A 81 -17.45 5.15 11.01
C TYR A 81 -16.73 4.94 9.68
N ASN A 82 -17.36 4.24 8.73
CA ASN A 82 -16.76 4.01 7.41
C ASN A 82 -16.72 5.30 6.57
N ASP A 83 -17.74 6.17 6.68
CA ASP A 83 -17.72 7.52 6.08
C ASP A 83 -16.55 8.36 6.62
N PHE A 84 -16.28 8.27 7.93
CA PHE A 84 -15.10 8.89 8.56
C PHE A 84 -13.79 8.25 8.09
N PHE A 85 -13.74 6.93 8.00
CA PHE A 85 -12.53 6.22 7.61
C PHE A 85 -12.10 6.55 6.18
N THR A 86 -13.07 6.72 5.28
CA THR A 86 -12.86 7.12 3.89
C THR A 86 -12.92 8.64 3.68
N ARG A 87 -12.70 9.43 4.75
CA ARG A 87 -12.70 10.89 4.71
C ARG A 87 -11.81 11.43 3.61
N LYS A 88 -12.15 12.58 3.05
CA LYS A 88 -11.40 13.22 1.96
C LYS A 88 -10.55 14.35 2.52
N ILE A 89 -9.27 14.35 2.18
CA ILE A 89 -8.31 15.37 2.60
C ILE A 89 -8.42 16.59 1.70
N LEU A 90 -8.11 17.77 2.24
CA LEU A 90 -7.99 19.00 1.46
C LEU A 90 -6.84 18.87 0.46
N VAL A 91 -7.03 19.37 -0.75
CA VAL A 91 -6.06 19.21 -1.84
C VAL A 91 -4.71 19.83 -1.51
N GLU A 92 -4.73 20.97 -0.82
CA GLU A 92 -3.54 21.70 -0.37
C GLU A 92 -2.68 20.93 0.65
N GLU A 93 -3.28 19.97 1.36
CA GLU A 93 -2.58 19.14 2.36
C GLU A 93 -1.79 17.97 1.75
N ARG A 94 -2.04 17.68 0.49
CA ARG A 94 -1.34 16.64 -0.28
C ARG A 94 -0.96 17.17 -1.66
N PRO A 95 0.04 18.07 -1.72
CA PRO A 95 0.55 18.56 -2.99
C PRO A 95 1.13 17.41 -3.80
N ILE A 96 0.79 17.36 -5.07
CA ILE A 96 1.25 16.33 -6.00
C ILE A 96 2.48 16.85 -6.74
N ASP A 97 3.60 16.09 -6.70
CA ASP A 97 4.75 16.39 -7.55
C ASP A 97 4.36 16.22 -9.03
N GLY A 98 4.31 17.33 -9.74
CA GLY A 98 3.81 17.39 -11.13
C GLY A 98 4.84 17.02 -12.20
N ARG A 99 6.09 16.74 -11.84
CA ARG A 99 7.17 16.39 -12.78
C ARG A 99 6.92 15.02 -13.41
N LYS A 100 6.92 14.94 -14.75
CA LYS A 100 6.55 13.72 -15.48
C LYS A 100 7.49 12.54 -15.24
N GLU A 101 8.77 12.83 -15.02
CA GLU A 101 9.83 11.85 -14.74
C GLU A 101 9.82 11.29 -13.32
N VAL A 102 8.99 11.83 -12.43
CA VAL A 102 8.93 11.43 -11.01
C VAL A 102 7.89 10.33 -10.79
N LEU A 103 8.23 9.32 -10.02
CA LEU A 103 7.29 8.37 -9.43
C LEU A 103 6.84 8.90 -8.06
N ILE A 104 5.54 9.13 -7.90
CA ILE A 104 4.99 9.62 -6.64
C ILE A 104 4.44 8.49 -5.76
N SER A 105 4.36 8.72 -4.45
CA SER A 105 3.62 7.84 -3.55
C SER A 105 2.11 7.91 -3.86
N PRO A 106 1.44 6.76 -4.05
CA PRO A 106 0.01 6.72 -4.32
C PRO A 106 -0.85 7.06 -3.10
N CYS A 107 -0.32 6.97 -1.90
CA CYS A 107 -1.06 7.13 -0.65
C CYS A 107 -0.13 7.54 0.49
N ASP A 108 -0.73 7.96 1.62
CA ASP A 108 -0.03 8.04 2.89
C ASP A 108 0.33 6.63 3.36
N GLY A 109 1.45 6.49 4.06
CA GLY A 109 1.81 5.21 4.65
C GLY A 109 3.28 5.08 5.00
N LYS A 110 3.69 3.83 5.18
CA LYS A 110 5.03 3.43 5.57
C LYS A 110 5.57 2.54 4.45
N VAL A 111 6.57 3.04 3.71
CA VAL A 111 7.13 2.35 2.55
C VAL A 111 8.35 1.51 2.93
N THR A 112 8.37 0.28 2.41
CA THR A 112 9.56 -0.57 2.32
C THR A 112 9.86 -0.80 0.86
N VAL A 113 11.10 -0.58 0.46
CA VAL A 113 11.57 -0.83 -0.92
C VAL A 113 12.30 -2.16 -0.96
N CYS A 114 11.92 -3.00 -1.91
CA CYS A 114 12.46 -4.34 -2.07
C CYS A 114 12.97 -4.51 -3.51
N PRO A 115 14.28 -4.65 -3.74
CA PRO A 115 14.79 -5.06 -5.06
C PRO A 115 14.21 -6.43 -5.45
N ILE A 116 13.74 -6.55 -6.68
CA ILE A 116 13.28 -7.81 -7.25
C ILE A 116 14.49 -8.48 -7.95
N GLN A 117 14.82 -9.70 -7.54
CA GLN A 117 15.92 -10.45 -8.15
C GLN A 117 15.55 -10.88 -9.58
N ARG A 118 16.54 -11.31 -10.36
CA ARG A 118 16.33 -11.74 -11.77
C ARG A 118 15.43 -12.96 -11.92
N ASP A 119 15.29 -13.77 -10.88
CA ASP A 119 14.35 -14.90 -10.80
C ASP A 119 12.96 -14.49 -10.27
N GLY A 120 12.73 -13.20 -10.10
CA GLY A 120 11.48 -12.64 -9.59
C GLY A 120 11.28 -12.74 -8.08
N LEU A 121 12.31 -13.18 -7.33
CA LEU A 121 12.28 -13.18 -5.86
C LEU A 121 12.48 -11.78 -5.27
N PHE A 122 11.81 -11.51 -4.18
CA PHE A 122 12.05 -10.34 -3.34
C PHE A 122 11.65 -10.61 -1.89
N LEU A 123 12.28 -9.89 -0.97
CA LEU A 123 12.05 -10.04 0.46
C LEU A 123 11.23 -8.86 0.99
N ILE A 124 10.17 -9.17 1.71
CA ILE A 124 9.48 -8.19 2.57
C ILE A 124 9.80 -8.60 4.00
N LYS A 125 10.73 -7.88 4.64
CA LYS A 125 11.36 -8.32 5.90
C LYS A 125 12.00 -9.70 5.72
N GLN A 126 11.57 -10.71 6.48
CA GLN A 126 12.13 -12.07 6.41
C GLN A 126 11.32 -13.02 5.51
N THR A 127 10.18 -12.56 4.96
CA THR A 127 9.30 -13.41 4.15
C THR A 127 9.60 -13.27 2.67
N GLN A 128 9.83 -14.41 2.02
CA GLN A 128 10.07 -14.48 0.58
C GLN A 128 8.77 -14.42 -0.23
N TYR A 129 8.79 -13.60 -1.25
CA TYR A 129 7.75 -13.47 -2.26
C TYR A 129 8.34 -13.66 -3.65
N THR A 130 7.51 -14.12 -4.58
CA THR A 130 7.81 -14.04 -6.00
C THR A 130 6.78 -13.16 -6.69
N VAL A 131 7.21 -12.40 -7.69
CA VAL A 131 6.28 -11.60 -8.51
C VAL A 131 5.20 -12.50 -9.11
N ARG A 132 5.59 -13.72 -9.57
CA ARG A 132 4.67 -14.75 -10.08
C ARG A 132 3.57 -15.09 -9.04
N SER A 133 3.94 -15.34 -7.78
CA SER A 133 2.97 -15.69 -6.73
C SER A 133 2.05 -14.51 -6.37
N LEU A 134 2.58 -13.29 -6.47
CA LEU A 134 1.84 -12.06 -6.21
C LEU A 134 0.82 -11.79 -7.32
N LEU A 135 1.19 -11.95 -8.59
CA LEU A 135 0.35 -11.62 -9.76
C LEU A 135 -0.53 -12.78 -10.22
N LYS A 136 -0.16 -14.02 -9.91
CA LYS A 136 -0.73 -15.27 -10.50
C LYS A 136 -0.73 -15.22 -12.04
N ASP A 137 0.28 -14.60 -12.62
CA ASP A 137 0.50 -14.43 -14.05
C ASP A 137 2.01 -14.49 -14.30
N GLU A 138 2.48 -15.58 -14.88
CA GLU A 138 3.90 -15.83 -15.10
C GLU A 138 4.50 -14.94 -16.19
N LYS A 139 3.74 -14.74 -17.28
CA LYS A 139 4.18 -13.91 -18.40
C LYS A 139 4.34 -12.45 -17.97
N LEU A 140 3.38 -11.94 -17.16
CA LEU A 140 3.45 -10.62 -16.62
C LEU A 140 4.56 -10.46 -15.57
N ALA A 141 4.81 -11.51 -14.77
CA ALA A 141 5.84 -11.49 -13.74
C ALA A 141 7.23 -11.21 -14.30
N LYS A 142 7.58 -11.81 -15.45
CA LYS A 142 8.87 -11.62 -16.13
C LYS A 142 9.20 -10.17 -16.44
N ARG A 143 8.18 -9.32 -16.63
CA ARG A 143 8.36 -7.88 -16.91
C ARG A 143 9.02 -7.13 -15.75
N TYR A 144 8.82 -7.60 -14.51
CA TYR A 144 9.28 -6.95 -13.30
C TYR A 144 10.49 -7.62 -12.66
N GLU A 145 11.00 -8.71 -13.24
CA GLU A 145 12.23 -9.35 -12.80
C GLU A 145 13.43 -8.39 -12.96
N GLY A 146 14.20 -8.20 -11.89
CA GLY A 146 15.28 -7.20 -11.81
C GLY A 146 14.82 -5.77 -11.57
N GLY A 147 13.53 -5.54 -11.41
CA GLY A 147 12.93 -4.23 -11.07
C GLY A 147 12.85 -3.98 -9.57
N THR A 148 11.92 -3.14 -9.16
CA THR A 148 11.74 -2.75 -7.76
C THR A 148 10.29 -2.88 -7.31
N ALA A 149 10.09 -3.41 -6.09
CA ALA A 149 8.80 -3.44 -5.41
C ALA A 149 8.78 -2.39 -4.28
N TYR A 150 7.75 -1.54 -4.27
CA TYR A 150 7.45 -0.60 -3.19
C TYR A 150 6.24 -1.11 -2.43
N ILE A 151 6.41 -1.41 -1.16
CA ILE A 151 5.35 -1.92 -0.29
C ILE A 151 4.94 -0.80 0.67
N ILE A 152 3.82 -0.16 0.39
CA ILE A 152 3.34 1.00 1.16
C ILE A 152 2.18 0.54 2.04
N ARG A 153 2.46 0.40 3.31
CA ARG A 153 1.52 -0.08 4.32
C ARG A 153 0.82 1.08 4.99
N LEU A 154 -0.51 1.03 5.01
CA LEU A 154 -1.35 2.00 5.71
C LEU A 154 -1.77 1.44 7.07
N THR A 155 -1.63 2.24 8.11
CA THR A 155 -2.20 1.98 9.42
C THR A 155 -3.55 2.70 9.56
N VAL A 156 -4.34 2.34 10.56
CA VAL A 156 -5.73 2.81 10.70
C VAL A 156 -5.87 4.33 10.86
N ASP A 157 -4.81 5.00 11.26
CA ASP A 157 -4.70 6.46 11.40
C ASP A 157 -4.33 7.18 10.10
N ASP A 158 -3.76 6.47 9.12
CA ASP A 158 -3.38 7.05 7.84
C ASP A 158 -4.60 7.50 6.99
N TYR A 159 -4.33 8.22 5.91
CA TYR A 159 -5.31 8.57 4.91
C TYR A 159 -5.53 7.37 3.97
N HIS A 160 -6.77 6.90 3.82
CA HIS A 160 -7.07 5.63 3.15
C HIS A 160 -7.57 5.77 1.71
N ARG A 161 -7.47 6.94 1.09
CA ARG A 161 -7.62 7.09 -0.36
C ARG A 161 -6.26 7.02 -1.03
N TYR A 162 -6.25 6.61 -2.28
CA TYR A 162 -5.03 6.48 -3.08
C TYR A 162 -5.25 6.99 -4.51
N CYS A 163 -4.17 7.49 -5.12
CA CYS A 163 -4.18 8.08 -6.45
C CYS A 163 -3.36 7.26 -7.45
N TYR A 164 -3.46 7.62 -8.74
CA TYR A 164 -2.56 7.11 -9.76
C TYR A 164 -1.18 7.79 -9.64
N VAL A 165 -0.12 7.00 -9.82
CA VAL A 165 1.27 7.42 -9.58
C VAL A 165 1.90 8.21 -10.73
N ALA A 166 1.28 8.20 -11.91
CA ALA A 166 1.76 8.89 -13.12
C ALA A 166 0.62 9.06 -14.13
N ASP A 167 0.84 9.94 -15.11
CA ASP A 167 -0.01 10.03 -16.31
C ASP A 167 0.19 8.80 -17.19
N GLY A 168 -0.87 8.35 -17.85
CA GLY A 168 -0.76 7.22 -18.76
C GLY A 168 -2.08 6.55 -19.09
N VAL A 169 -1.98 5.37 -19.73
CA VAL A 169 -3.12 4.52 -20.01
C VAL A 169 -3.11 3.33 -19.06
N LYS A 170 -4.14 3.23 -18.22
CA LYS A 170 -4.27 2.08 -17.33
C LYS A 170 -5.00 0.92 -18.01
N SER A 171 -4.56 -0.31 -17.71
CA SER A 171 -5.26 -1.54 -18.09
C SER A 171 -6.61 -1.67 -17.35
N ALA A 172 -7.44 -2.63 -17.77
CA ALA A 172 -8.57 -3.05 -16.95
C ALA A 172 -8.09 -3.54 -15.57
N GLN A 173 -8.91 -3.28 -14.53
CA GLN A 173 -8.64 -3.74 -13.18
C GLN A 173 -8.74 -5.26 -13.09
N ARG A 174 -7.72 -5.92 -12.57
CA ARG A 174 -7.71 -7.36 -12.31
C ARG A 174 -7.86 -7.63 -10.82
N LYS A 175 -8.69 -8.63 -10.48
CA LYS A 175 -8.95 -9.05 -9.10
C LYS A 175 -8.45 -10.46 -8.86
N ILE A 176 -7.64 -10.62 -7.82
CA ILE A 176 -7.21 -11.92 -7.32
C ILE A 176 -7.91 -12.16 -5.98
N ARG A 177 -8.81 -13.14 -5.95
CA ARG A 177 -9.50 -13.52 -4.72
C ARG A 177 -8.53 -14.21 -3.76
N GLY A 178 -8.68 -13.93 -2.47
CA GLY A 178 -7.88 -14.51 -1.39
C GLY A 178 -8.62 -14.39 -0.07
N VAL A 179 -7.88 -14.45 1.02
CA VAL A 179 -8.35 -14.26 2.39
C VAL A 179 -8.05 -12.83 2.87
N PHE A 180 -8.29 -12.55 4.14
CA PHE A 180 -8.03 -11.24 4.74
C PHE A 180 -7.17 -11.40 6.01
N HIS A 181 -5.89 -11.68 5.86
CA HIS A 181 -4.94 -11.53 6.96
C HIS A 181 -4.69 -10.06 7.28
N THR A 182 -4.28 -9.76 8.52
CA THR A 182 -3.76 -8.43 8.84
C THR A 182 -2.53 -8.11 7.98
N VAL A 183 -2.35 -6.86 7.59
CA VAL A 183 -1.12 -6.39 6.90
C VAL A 183 -0.05 -5.91 7.89
N ASN A 184 -0.23 -6.15 9.18
CA ASN A 184 0.80 -5.85 10.17
C ASN A 184 2.05 -6.70 9.87
N PRO A 185 3.25 -6.10 9.86
CA PRO A 185 4.49 -6.80 9.56
C PRO A 185 4.78 -8.01 10.44
N VAL A 186 4.33 -8.00 11.69
CA VAL A 186 4.44 -9.14 12.60
C VAL A 186 3.75 -10.39 12.01
N ALA A 187 2.59 -10.23 11.40
CA ALA A 187 1.90 -11.36 10.78
C ALA A 187 2.62 -11.87 9.51
N ASN A 188 3.37 -10.98 8.81
CA ASN A 188 4.13 -11.36 7.63
C ASN A 188 5.26 -12.35 7.95
N ASP A 189 5.84 -12.28 9.13
CA ASP A 189 6.89 -13.20 9.56
C ASP A 189 6.38 -14.64 9.76
N TYR A 190 5.06 -14.81 9.94
CA TYR A 190 4.42 -16.12 10.12
C TYR A 190 3.60 -16.60 8.92
N ALA A 191 3.16 -15.69 8.05
CA ALA A 191 2.36 -16.04 6.88
C ALA A 191 2.61 -15.05 5.73
N PRO A 192 2.75 -15.51 4.48
CA PRO A 192 3.02 -14.66 3.33
C PRO A 192 1.74 -13.88 2.92
N ILE A 193 1.35 -12.93 3.75
CA ILE A 193 0.04 -12.24 3.72
C ILE A 193 -0.27 -11.56 2.39
N TYR A 194 0.70 -10.90 1.76
CA TYR A 194 0.48 -10.14 0.53
C TYR A 194 0.05 -11.02 -0.65
N LYS A 195 0.55 -12.26 -0.75
CA LYS A 195 0.13 -13.21 -1.80
C LYS A 195 -1.13 -14.02 -1.42
N MET A 196 -1.50 -14.05 -0.13
CA MET A 196 -2.68 -14.76 0.37
C MET A 196 -3.93 -13.86 0.37
N ASN A 197 -3.77 -12.57 0.62
CA ASN A 197 -4.89 -11.63 0.72
C ASN A 197 -5.54 -11.34 -0.64
N THR A 198 -6.85 -11.00 -0.58
CA THR A 198 -7.57 -10.45 -1.72
C THR A 198 -6.89 -9.17 -2.18
N ARG A 199 -6.63 -9.06 -3.47
CA ARG A 199 -5.94 -7.91 -4.07
C ARG A 199 -6.49 -7.58 -5.44
N GLU A 200 -6.35 -6.33 -5.82
CA GLU A 200 -6.72 -5.84 -7.15
C GLU A 200 -5.53 -5.08 -7.72
N TYR A 201 -5.30 -5.16 -9.03
CA TYR A 201 -4.23 -4.41 -9.67
C TYR A 201 -4.58 -3.95 -11.07
N CYS A 202 -3.90 -2.91 -11.53
CA CYS A 202 -3.84 -2.51 -12.91
C CYS A 202 -2.39 -2.19 -13.30
N LEU A 203 -2.15 -2.14 -14.60
CA LEU A 203 -0.92 -1.66 -15.21
C LEU A 203 -1.15 -0.24 -15.67
N VAL A 204 -0.27 0.68 -15.35
CA VAL A 204 -0.26 2.05 -15.87
C VAL A 204 0.91 2.16 -16.82
N GLN A 205 0.60 2.20 -18.12
CA GLN A 205 1.61 2.42 -19.16
C GLN A 205 1.87 3.92 -19.25
N THR A 206 3.06 4.32 -18.88
CA THR A 206 3.51 5.71 -18.81
C THR A 206 4.49 6.01 -19.95
N GLU A 207 4.71 7.27 -20.24
CA GLU A 207 5.71 7.73 -21.22
C GLU A 207 7.13 7.61 -20.63
N GLU A 208 7.33 8.03 -19.39
CA GLU A 208 8.64 8.21 -18.77
C GLU A 208 9.11 7.04 -17.88
N LEU A 209 8.20 6.41 -17.16
CA LEU A 209 8.51 5.44 -16.12
C LEU A 209 8.32 3.97 -16.55
N GLY A 210 8.07 3.72 -17.83
CA GLY A 210 7.70 2.39 -18.33
C GLY A 210 6.30 1.98 -17.86
N THR A 211 6.08 0.70 -17.64
CA THR A 211 4.80 0.19 -17.14
C THR A 211 4.86 -0.04 -15.65
N VAL A 212 4.20 0.83 -14.89
CA VAL A 212 4.10 0.68 -13.43
C VAL A 212 2.89 -0.19 -13.09
N LEU A 213 3.08 -1.26 -12.35
CA LEU A 213 1.98 -2.03 -11.78
C LEU A 213 1.58 -1.39 -10.44
N GLN A 214 0.30 -1.09 -10.30
CA GLN A 214 -0.27 -0.58 -9.05
C GLN A 214 -1.31 -1.54 -8.53
N MET A 215 -1.07 -2.08 -7.31
CA MET A 215 -1.87 -3.10 -6.67
C MET A 215 -2.34 -2.66 -5.29
N GLU A 216 -3.61 -2.87 -5.01
CA GLU A 216 -4.20 -2.70 -3.70
C GLU A 216 -4.39 -4.07 -3.05
N VAL A 217 -3.89 -4.24 -1.82
CA VAL A 217 -4.01 -5.47 -1.03
C VAL A 217 -4.91 -5.18 0.17
N GLY A 218 -6.02 -5.90 0.26
CA GLY A 218 -6.95 -5.81 1.38
C GLY A 218 -6.45 -6.58 2.61
N ALA A 219 -6.96 -6.22 3.79
CA ALA A 219 -6.58 -6.85 5.05
C ALA A 219 -7.76 -7.26 5.92
N LEU A 220 -7.44 -7.84 7.10
CA LEU A 220 -8.38 -8.36 8.08
C LEU A 220 -9.40 -7.29 8.50
N MET A 221 -10.62 -7.76 8.64
CA MET A 221 -11.84 -7.09 9.07
C MET A 221 -12.48 -6.16 8.04
N VAL A 222 -11.79 -5.70 6.97
CA VAL A 222 -12.41 -4.75 6.08
C VAL A 222 -11.88 -4.69 4.66
N GLY A 223 -10.87 -5.16 4.26
CA GLY A 223 -10.23 -5.12 2.93
C GLY A 223 -11.11 -4.90 1.69
N ARG A 224 -12.18 -4.10 1.80
CA ARG A 224 -12.95 -3.70 0.60
C ARG A 224 -12.15 -2.64 -0.15
N ILE A 225 -11.56 -3.09 -1.24
CA ILE A 225 -10.90 -2.25 -2.22
C ILE A 225 -12.00 -1.66 -3.11
N LYS A 226 -12.05 -0.34 -3.23
CA LYS A 226 -13.02 0.37 -4.06
C LYS A 226 -12.29 1.20 -5.10
N ASN A 227 -12.07 0.60 -6.27
CA ASN A 227 -11.48 1.29 -7.42
C ASN A 227 -12.57 1.97 -8.26
N HIS A 228 -12.35 3.24 -8.65
CA HIS A 228 -13.32 4.03 -9.42
C HIS A 228 -13.39 3.57 -10.88
N LYS A 229 -12.24 3.48 -11.56
CA LYS A 229 -12.16 3.08 -12.98
C LYS A 229 -11.86 1.59 -13.10
N LYS A 230 -12.78 0.79 -13.64
CA LYS A 230 -12.61 -0.66 -13.80
C LYS A 230 -12.11 -1.07 -15.18
N LYS A 231 -12.42 -0.29 -16.20
CA LYS A 231 -12.06 -0.54 -17.61
C LYS A 231 -10.72 0.13 -17.96
N VAL A 232 -10.18 -0.17 -19.13
CA VAL A 232 -9.08 0.58 -19.74
C VAL A 232 -9.45 2.06 -19.81
N SER A 233 -8.57 2.95 -19.38
CA SER A 233 -8.83 4.38 -19.30
C SER A 233 -7.53 5.18 -19.32
N VAL A 234 -7.57 6.39 -19.83
CA VAL A 234 -6.56 7.41 -19.55
C VAL A 234 -6.70 7.82 -18.08
N VAL A 235 -5.59 8.01 -17.44
CA VAL A 235 -5.48 8.42 -16.02
C VAL A 235 -4.42 9.48 -15.87
N HIS A 236 -4.60 10.33 -14.85
CA HIS A 236 -3.68 11.42 -14.56
C HIS A 236 -2.99 11.20 -13.20
N ARG A 237 -1.76 11.66 -13.10
CA ARG A 237 -0.98 11.72 -11.87
C ARG A 237 -1.79 12.43 -10.78
N GLY A 238 -1.86 11.84 -9.58
CA GLY A 238 -2.63 12.41 -8.48
C GLY A 238 -4.15 12.25 -8.59
N GLU A 239 -4.69 11.81 -9.74
CA GLU A 239 -6.11 11.49 -9.87
C GLU A 239 -6.49 10.36 -8.90
N GLU A 240 -7.56 10.54 -8.12
CA GLU A 240 -8.02 9.53 -7.18
C GLU A 240 -8.36 8.22 -7.89
N LYS A 241 -7.60 7.18 -7.61
CA LYS A 241 -7.83 5.83 -8.13
C LYS A 241 -8.92 5.10 -7.35
N GLY A 242 -8.96 5.32 -6.04
CA GLY A 242 -9.91 4.66 -5.16
C GLY A 242 -9.62 4.84 -3.69
N MET A 243 -10.24 3.98 -2.90
CA MET A 243 -10.11 3.99 -1.45
C MET A 243 -10.20 2.59 -0.85
N PHE A 244 -9.63 2.43 0.33
CA PHE A 244 -9.90 1.30 1.21
C PHE A 244 -11.02 1.67 2.17
N GLU A 245 -12.05 0.85 2.25
CA GLU A 245 -13.00 0.93 3.34
C GLU A 245 -12.36 0.28 4.58
N PHE A 246 -12.84 0.55 5.78
CA PHE A 246 -12.20 0.29 7.09
C PHE A 246 -11.30 -0.96 7.17
N GLY A 247 -10.08 -0.80 7.70
CA GLY A 247 -9.09 -1.85 7.98
C GLY A 247 -7.68 -1.48 7.55
N GLY A 248 -6.71 -2.24 7.99
CA GLY A 248 -5.33 -2.13 7.49
C GLY A 248 -5.28 -2.46 6.00
N SER A 249 -4.39 -1.83 5.26
CA SER A 249 -4.28 -1.98 3.82
C SER A 249 -2.85 -1.75 3.33
N THR A 250 -2.57 -2.18 2.13
CA THR A 250 -1.24 -1.97 1.52
C THR A 250 -1.42 -1.65 0.04
N VAL A 251 -0.69 -0.66 -0.43
CA VAL A 251 -0.49 -0.45 -1.85
C VAL A 251 0.88 -0.99 -2.23
N VAL A 252 0.94 -1.79 -3.29
CA VAL A 252 2.18 -2.32 -3.85
C VAL A 252 2.38 -1.72 -5.23
N LEU A 253 3.54 -1.13 -5.47
CA LEU A 253 3.99 -0.74 -6.80
C LEU A 253 5.09 -1.69 -7.25
N LEU A 254 5.07 -2.07 -8.53
CA LEU A 254 6.19 -2.74 -9.18
C LEU A 254 6.64 -1.88 -10.37
N THR A 255 7.95 -1.64 -10.46
CA THR A 255 8.56 -0.95 -11.59
C THR A 255 9.43 -1.91 -12.40
N GLU A 256 9.52 -1.68 -13.69
CA GLU A 256 10.36 -2.47 -14.60
C GLU A 256 11.84 -2.19 -14.33
N PRO A 257 12.74 -3.16 -14.63
CA PRO A 257 14.17 -2.96 -14.44
C PRO A 257 14.69 -1.76 -15.25
N GLY A 258 15.55 -0.94 -14.62
CA GLY A 258 16.20 0.19 -15.25
C GLY A 258 15.27 1.34 -15.69
N LYS A 259 14.00 1.37 -15.22
CA LYS A 259 13.07 2.44 -15.54
C LYS A 259 12.97 3.51 -14.47
N VAL A 260 13.03 3.10 -13.20
CA VAL A 260 12.89 4.00 -12.06
C VAL A 260 14.08 3.82 -11.12
N GLN A 261 14.74 4.91 -10.80
CA GLN A 261 15.70 5.03 -9.71
C GLN A 261 14.95 5.42 -8.45
N THR A 262 14.99 4.57 -7.45
CA THR A 262 14.37 4.84 -6.14
C THR A 262 15.18 5.88 -5.38
N ASP A 263 14.50 6.75 -4.62
CA ASP A 263 15.16 7.74 -3.76
C ASP A 263 16.05 7.03 -2.73
N GLU A 264 17.27 7.54 -2.55
CA GLU A 264 18.31 6.90 -1.74
C GLU A 264 17.94 6.73 -0.27
N ASP A 265 17.18 7.68 0.30
CA ASP A 265 16.71 7.58 1.68
C ASP A 265 15.80 6.38 1.89
N LEU A 266 14.92 6.08 0.93
CA LEU A 266 14.03 4.92 0.98
C LEU A 266 14.82 3.60 0.90
N VAL A 267 15.82 3.56 0.02
CA VAL A 267 16.71 2.38 -0.14
C VAL A 267 17.48 2.14 1.15
N ARG A 268 18.14 3.19 1.68
CA ARG A 268 18.93 3.14 2.91
C ARG A 268 18.12 2.72 4.12
N ASN A 269 16.93 3.29 4.30
CA ASN A 269 16.06 2.96 5.41
C ASN A 269 15.56 1.51 5.31
N SER A 270 15.12 1.08 4.12
CA SER A 270 14.66 -0.29 3.88
C SER A 270 15.75 -1.32 4.12
N ALA A 271 17.00 -1.04 3.70
CA ALA A 271 18.16 -1.92 3.92
C ALA A 271 18.46 -2.14 5.41
N THR A 272 18.09 -1.20 6.28
CA THR A 272 18.25 -1.31 7.75
C THR A 272 16.98 -1.80 8.46
N GLY A 273 15.96 -2.26 7.70
CA GLY A 273 14.70 -2.78 8.25
C GLY A 273 13.73 -1.71 8.74
N ALA A 274 13.99 -0.43 8.48
CA ALA A 274 13.08 0.66 8.80
C ALA A 274 12.06 0.88 7.67
N GLU A 275 10.81 1.14 8.04
CA GLU A 275 9.78 1.62 7.13
C GLU A 275 9.82 3.16 7.07
N THR A 276 9.85 3.74 5.88
CA THR A 276 9.91 5.21 5.72
C THR A 276 8.51 5.80 5.60
N LEU A 277 8.23 6.84 6.39
CA LEU A 277 6.98 7.59 6.32
C LEU A 277 6.93 8.39 5.02
N VAL A 278 5.84 8.21 4.26
CA VAL A 278 5.57 8.96 3.03
C VAL A 278 4.13 9.46 3.00
N LYS A 279 3.91 10.58 2.31
CA LYS A 279 2.58 11.13 2.04
C LYS A 279 2.22 10.94 0.57
N MET A 280 0.92 10.85 0.30
CA MET A 280 0.39 10.83 -1.06
C MET A 280 0.91 12.04 -1.84
N GLY A 281 1.41 11.80 -3.07
CA GLY A 281 1.92 12.85 -3.93
C GLY A 281 3.42 13.14 -3.79
N GLU A 282 4.08 12.71 -2.72
CA GLU A 282 5.51 12.87 -2.54
C GLU A 282 6.32 12.01 -3.51
N LYS A 283 7.45 12.52 -3.99
CA LYS A 283 8.42 11.76 -4.79
C LYS A 283 8.94 10.56 -3.98
N ILE A 284 8.97 9.38 -4.62
CA ILE A 284 9.58 8.15 -4.09
C ILE A 284 10.63 7.55 -5.03
N GLY A 285 10.80 8.14 -6.19
CA GLY A 285 11.78 7.76 -7.20
C GLY A 285 11.60 8.62 -8.45
N GLU A 286 12.49 8.45 -9.40
CA GLU A 286 12.43 9.16 -10.67
C GLU A 286 12.94 8.28 -11.81
N LYS A 287 12.69 8.68 -13.05
CA LYS A 287 13.19 8.02 -14.25
C LYS A 287 14.70 7.83 -14.15
N CYS A 288 15.18 6.61 -14.41
CA CYS A 288 16.61 6.38 -14.53
C CYS A 288 17.19 7.26 -15.64
N GLN A 289 18.21 8.04 -15.31
CA GLN A 289 18.99 8.73 -16.32
C GLN A 289 19.74 7.66 -17.11
N LYS A 290 19.64 7.70 -18.45
CA LYS A 290 20.57 6.93 -19.29
C LYS A 290 21.95 7.51 -19.01
N GLU A 291 22.90 6.69 -18.53
CA GLU A 291 24.28 7.11 -18.57
C GLU A 291 24.60 7.53 -20.02
N PRO A 292 25.20 8.71 -20.23
CA PRO A 292 25.71 9.03 -21.54
C PRO A 292 26.68 7.92 -21.92
N PHE A 293 26.45 7.28 -23.07
CA PHE A 293 27.40 6.32 -23.66
C PHE A 293 28.78 6.99 -23.59
N SER A 294 29.63 6.57 -22.68
CA SER A 294 31.06 6.81 -22.76
C SER A 294 31.54 5.95 -23.93
N GLY A 295 31.45 6.51 -25.12
CA GLY A 295 32.10 5.98 -26.27
C GLY A 295 33.61 6.09 -26.03
N GLU A 296 34.21 5.05 -25.52
CA GLU A 296 35.62 4.85 -25.65
C GLU A 296 35.88 4.22 -27.00
N ASN A 297 36.60 5.02 -27.83
CA ASN A 297 37.23 4.61 -29.10
C ASN A 297 38.25 3.49 -28.87
#